data_bb374e954ffca7a00c44d4c414a225c5
#
_entry.id   bb374e954ffca7a00c44d4c414a225c5
#
_cell.length_a   1.000
_cell.length_b   1.000
_cell.length_c   1.000
_cell.angle_alpha   90.00
_cell.angle_beta   90.00
_cell.angle_gamma   90.00
#
_symmetry.space_group_name_H-M   'P 1'
#
loop_
_entity.id
_entity.type
_entity.pdbx_description
1 polymer ?
#
loop_
_entity_poly.entity_id
_entity_poly.type
_entity_poly.pdbx_seq_one_letter_code
_entity_poly.pdbx_strand_id
1 'polypeptide(L)'
;MIRLLNFIIEIRDAFVLVLCILLSFLLMITTDTDSGGPFRSVAMNSVGYVGRVIYRVQAYFNLSEENKNLRRENTSLAYENMQLQDALMENLRLRKLLGFREKSQLQLTAAEVIGQNPHDIVNGLLLNAGLERGIRKSAAVLTADGLVGKIINSDNNSSLCQILFDPNSRVSAKIQRNRELGIISWDGGNQLNLLYVAKTIKVYVGDVIVTSGMSQIFPENIKIGVVVDVSLENKGMFQDILVQPAVNYNRLEEVQIQIEGTDHGP
;
A
#
# COMPACT_ATOMS: atom_id res chain seq x y z
N MET A 1 17.96 -42.03 42.64
CA MET A 1 17.09 -41.55 43.74
C MET A 1 17.84 -40.59 44.69
N ILE A 2 19.07 -40.90 45.12
CA ILE A 2 19.87 -40.09 46.05
C ILE A 2 20.26 -38.68 45.47
N ARG A 3 20.56 -38.60 44.20
CA ARG A 3 20.90 -37.30 43.54
C ARG A 3 19.72 -36.32 43.44
N LEU A 4 18.50 -36.81 43.33
CA LEU A 4 17.30 -35.97 43.30
C LEU A 4 16.93 -35.46 44.70
N LEU A 5 17.20 -36.23 45.72
CA LEU A 5 17.00 -35.82 47.12
C LEU A 5 18.00 -34.71 47.52
N ASN A 6 19.26 -34.84 47.13
CA ASN A 6 20.27 -33.80 47.40
C ASN A 6 19.98 -32.51 46.67
N PHE A 7 19.47 -32.56 45.44
CA PHE A 7 19.07 -31.36 44.66
C PHE A 7 17.87 -30.63 45.30
N ILE A 8 16.90 -31.40 45.85
CA ILE A 8 15.77 -30.81 46.58
C ILE A 8 16.22 -30.18 47.92
N ILE A 9 17.21 -30.74 48.58
CA ILE A 9 17.75 -30.19 49.83
C ILE A 9 18.55 -28.93 49.58
N GLU A 10 19.37 -28.83 48.53
CA GLU A 10 20.12 -27.63 48.14
C GLU A 10 19.20 -26.48 47.72
N ILE A 11 18.13 -26.80 46.99
CA ILE A 11 17.12 -25.77 46.59
C ILE A 11 16.34 -25.30 47.83
N ARG A 12 16.05 -26.16 48.79
CA ARG A 12 15.35 -25.79 50.04
C ARG A 12 16.15 -24.80 50.83
N ASP A 13 17.45 -24.99 50.98
CA ASP A 13 18.31 -24.11 51.77
C ASP A 13 18.53 -22.78 51.09
N ALA A 14 18.68 -22.75 49.76
CA ALA A 14 18.70 -21.54 48.96
C ALA A 14 17.37 -20.78 49.00
N PHE A 15 16.23 -21.49 48.97
CA PHE A 15 14.90 -20.92 49.06
C PHE A 15 14.63 -20.31 50.43
N VAL A 16 15.04 -21.00 51.51
CA VAL A 16 14.94 -20.46 52.88
C VAL A 16 15.80 -19.21 53.05
N LEU A 17 17.02 -19.22 52.49
CA LEU A 17 17.91 -18.06 52.56
C LEU A 17 17.30 -16.84 51.83
N VAL A 18 16.77 -17.04 50.63
CA VAL A 18 16.09 -16.00 49.88
C VAL A 18 14.83 -15.51 50.63
N LEU A 19 14.06 -16.41 51.20
CA LEU A 19 12.88 -16.06 52.01
C LEU A 19 13.25 -15.25 53.25
N CYS A 20 14.33 -15.63 53.96
CA CYS A 20 14.85 -14.89 55.09
C CYS A 20 15.35 -13.50 54.72
N ILE A 21 16.00 -13.34 53.58
CA ILE A 21 16.42 -12.05 53.04
C ILE A 21 15.21 -11.19 52.69
N LEU A 22 14.19 -11.77 52.04
CA LEU A 22 12.94 -11.06 51.73
C LEU A 22 12.18 -10.64 53.00
N LEU A 23 12.11 -11.52 53.99
CA LEU A 23 11.45 -11.22 55.27
C LEU A 23 12.19 -10.17 56.05
N SER A 24 13.54 -10.22 56.09
CA SER A 24 14.38 -9.18 56.67
C SER A 24 14.20 -7.84 55.98
N PHE A 25 14.09 -7.82 54.67
CA PHE A 25 13.83 -6.64 53.89
C PHE A 25 12.43 -6.09 54.09
N LEU A 26 11.43 -6.95 54.22
CA LEU A 26 10.05 -6.58 54.52
C LEU A 26 9.93 -5.99 55.94
N LEU A 27 10.59 -6.59 56.96
CA LEU A 27 10.63 -6.08 58.35
C LEU A 27 11.36 -4.73 58.40
N MET A 28 12.39 -4.52 57.57
CA MET A 28 13.12 -3.27 57.49
C MET A 28 12.28 -2.14 56.88
N ILE A 29 11.37 -2.45 55.97
CA ILE A 29 10.44 -1.48 55.37
C ILE A 29 9.29 -1.14 56.33
N THR A 30 8.85 -2.08 57.17
CA THR A 30 7.71 -1.91 58.08
C THR A 30 8.09 -1.30 59.44
N THR A 31 9.38 -1.20 59.76
CA THR A 31 9.83 -0.59 61.02
C THR A 31 10.04 0.90 60.80
N ASP A 32 8.99 1.67 61.12
CA ASP A 32 9.03 3.13 61.20
C ASP A 32 9.96 3.56 62.33
N THR A 33 11.18 3.93 62.02
CA THR A 33 12.05 4.68 62.89
C THR A 33 12.56 5.93 62.18
N ASP A 34 12.34 7.05 62.80
CA ASP A 34 12.53 8.44 62.36
C ASP A 34 13.97 8.87 62.00
N SER A 35 14.84 7.92 61.60
CA SER A 35 16.26 8.19 61.30
C SER A 35 16.76 7.54 60.01
N GLY A 36 15.97 7.58 58.96
CA GLY A 36 16.21 6.86 57.68
C GLY A 36 16.89 7.66 56.58
N GLY A 37 18.06 8.27 56.80
CA GLY A 37 18.77 9.01 55.76
C GLY A 37 19.47 8.16 54.67
N PRO A 38 20.50 7.32 54.97
CA PRO A 38 21.31 6.71 53.89
C PRO A 38 20.73 5.40 53.30
N PHE A 39 19.94 4.65 54.08
CA PHE A 39 19.43 3.34 53.62
C PHE A 39 18.27 3.43 52.59
N ARG A 40 17.45 4.48 52.67
CA ARG A 40 16.35 4.70 51.72
C ARG A 40 16.84 5.00 50.30
N SER A 41 17.96 5.70 50.20
CA SER A 41 18.58 5.99 48.89
C SER A 41 19.23 4.76 48.21
N VAL A 42 19.76 3.84 49.01
CA VAL A 42 20.32 2.56 48.49
C VAL A 42 19.22 1.62 48.08
N ALA A 43 18.10 1.54 48.82
CA ALA A 43 16.96 0.69 48.46
C ALA A 43 16.26 1.21 47.20
N MET A 44 16.07 2.52 47.04
CA MET A 44 15.49 3.11 45.82
C MET A 44 16.39 2.95 44.57
N ASN A 45 17.69 3.04 44.76
CA ASN A 45 18.64 2.84 43.67
C ASN A 45 18.71 1.37 43.21
N SER A 46 18.61 0.39 44.11
CA SER A 46 18.64 -1.03 43.77
C SER A 46 17.38 -1.47 43.02
N VAL A 47 16.20 -0.97 43.39
CA VAL A 47 14.95 -1.26 42.64
C VAL A 47 15.01 -0.68 41.21
N GLY A 48 15.59 0.51 41.03
CA GLY A 48 15.78 1.11 39.71
C GLY A 48 16.79 0.37 38.84
N TYR A 49 17.76 -0.34 39.44
CA TYR A 49 18.75 -1.15 38.69
C TYR A 49 18.12 -2.45 38.20
N VAL A 50 17.36 -3.13 39.04
CA VAL A 50 16.63 -4.38 38.66
C VAL A 50 15.61 -4.09 37.58
N GLY A 51 14.86 -3.01 37.67
CA GLY A 51 13.90 -2.59 36.63
C GLY A 51 14.58 -2.36 35.26
N ARG A 52 15.76 -1.72 35.24
CA ARG A 52 16.52 -1.49 34.01
C ARG A 52 17.06 -2.76 33.38
N VAL A 53 17.46 -3.73 34.17
CA VAL A 53 17.93 -5.05 33.68
C VAL A 53 16.77 -5.85 33.09
N ILE A 54 15.62 -5.88 33.78
CA ILE A 54 14.42 -6.56 33.26
C ILE A 54 13.94 -5.94 31.96
N TYR A 55 13.94 -4.60 31.86
CA TYR A 55 13.56 -3.90 30.63
C TYR A 55 14.50 -4.18 29.46
N ARG A 56 15.80 -4.29 29.69
CA ARG A 56 16.78 -4.67 28.66
C ARG A 56 16.62 -6.12 28.19
N VAL A 57 16.30 -7.02 29.11
CA VAL A 57 16.05 -8.42 28.78
C VAL A 57 14.76 -8.58 27.98
N GLN A 58 13.68 -7.91 28.36
CA GLN A 58 12.44 -7.89 27.59
C GLN A 58 12.61 -7.28 26.21
N ALA A 59 13.33 -6.14 26.11
CA ALA A 59 13.64 -5.52 24.83
C ALA A 59 14.44 -6.45 23.91
N TYR A 60 15.39 -7.22 24.47
CA TYR A 60 16.15 -8.20 23.68
C TYR A 60 15.32 -9.36 23.16
N PHE A 61 14.39 -9.88 23.99
CA PHE A 61 13.47 -10.95 23.55
C PHE A 61 12.49 -10.45 22.50
N ASN A 62 11.91 -9.26 22.67
CA ASN A 62 11.03 -8.64 21.69
C ASN A 62 11.74 -8.40 20.35
N LEU A 63 12.99 -7.88 20.38
CA LEU A 63 13.80 -7.68 19.18
C LEU A 63 14.14 -8.99 18.47
N SER A 64 14.41 -10.06 19.23
CA SER A 64 14.67 -11.40 18.68
C SER A 64 13.43 -11.99 18.01
N GLU A 65 12.25 -11.80 18.61
CA GLU A 65 10.98 -12.28 18.05
C GLU A 65 10.57 -11.47 16.82
N GLU A 66 10.72 -10.14 16.87
CA GLU A 66 10.52 -9.25 15.72
C GLU A 66 11.46 -9.62 14.57
N ASN A 67 12.74 -9.86 14.83
CA ASN A 67 13.69 -10.29 13.81
C ASN A 67 13.30 -11.64 13.18
N LYS A 68 12.80 -12.60 13.99
CA LYS A 68 12.27 -13.86 13.47
C LYS A 68 11.04 -13.66 12.60
N ASN A 69 10.13 -12.78 13.01
CA ASN A 69 8.93 -12.47 12.25
C ASN A 69 9.27 -11.77 10.93
N LEU A 70 10.14 -10.75 10.96
CA LEU A 70 10.62 -10.09 9.75
C LEU A 70 11.35 -11.04 8.80
N ARG A 71 12.15 -11.98 9.32
CA ARG A 71 12.77 -13.01 8.48
C ARG A 71 11.76 -13.96 7.85
N ARG A 72 10.71 -14.36 8.58
CA ARG A 72 9.63 -15.19 8.03
C ARG A 72 8.86 -14.44 6.94
N GLU A 73 8.51 -13.19 7.19
CA GLU A 73 7.83 -12.33 6.23
C GLU A 73 8.70 -12.12 4.99
N ASN A 74 9.98 -11.82 5.15
CA ASN A 74 10.91 -11.68 4.03
C ASN A 74 11.02 -12.98 3.21
N THR A 75 11.09 -14.14 3.88
CA THR A 75 11.12 -15.44 3.19
C THR A 75 9.80 -15.71 2.46
N SER A 76 8.66 -15.36 3.06
CA SER A 76 7.34 -15.49 2.42
C SER A 76 7.21 -14.60 1.18
N LEU A 77 7.61 -13.33 1.31
CA LEU A 77 7.62 -12.38 0.20
C LEU A 77 8.59 -12.80 -0.92
N ALA A 78 9.77 -13.32 -0.57
CA ALA A 78 10.72 -13.84 -1.55
C ALA A 78 10.15 -15.06 -2.31
N TYR A 79 9.45 -15.95 -1.61
CA TYR A 79 8.78 -17.10 -2.23
C TYR A 79 7.63 -16.68 -3.15
N GLU A 80 6.79 -15.74 -2.71
CA GLU A 80 5.72 -15.17 -3.53
C GLU A 80 6.28 -14.47 -4.78
N ASN A 81 7.35 -13.69 -4.62
CA ASN A 81 8.02 -13.05 -5.74
C ASN A 81 8.55 -14.06 -6.77
N MET A 82 9.15 -15.17 -6.29
CA MET A 82 9.61 -16.25 -7.16
C MET A 82 8.45 -16.90 -7.93
N GLN A 83 7.32 -17.18 -7.26
CA GLN A 83 6.13 -17.72 -7.93
C GLN A 83 5.57 -16.75 -8.99
N LEU A 84 5.55 -15.44 -8.69
CA LEU A 84 5.12 -14.42 -9.65
C LEU A 84 6.05 -14.35 -10.86
N GLN A 85 7.36 -14.45 -10.64
CA GLN A 85 8.36 -14.49 -11.72
C GLN A 85 8.18 -15.73 -12.60
N ASP A 86 7.98 -16.91 -12.00
CA ASP A 86 7.73 -18.15 -12.75
C ASP A 86 6.45 -18.07 -13.58
N ALA A 87 5.35 -17.54 -12.99
CA ALA A 87 4.10 -17.32 -13.71
C ALA A 87 4.23 -16.31 -14.84
N LEU A 88 5.04 -15.24 -14.66
CA LEU A 88 5.34 -14.27 -15.70
C LEU A 88 6.11 -14.92 -16.85
N MET A 89 7.16 -15.69 -16.55
CA MET A 89 7.97 -16.39 -17.56
C MET A 89 7.14 -17.39 -18.35
N GLU A 90 6.27 -18.15 -17.68
CA GLU A 90 5.36 -19.09 -18.37
C GLU A 90 4.34 -18.32 -19.24
N ASN A 91 3.80 -17.19 -18.77
CA ASN A 91 2.91 -16.35 -19.57
C ASN A 91 3.61 -15.81 -20.84
N LEU A 92 4.85 -15.33 -20.71
CA LEU A 92 5.67 -14.87 -21.84
C LEU A 92 5.94 -16.01 -22.83
N ARG A 93 6.27 -17.20 -22.33
CA ARG A 93 6.48 -18.40 -23.16
C ARG A 93 5.22 -18.80 -23.90
N LEU A 94 4.07 -18.85 -23.21
CA LEU A 94 2.79 -19.17 -23.83
C LEU A 94 2.39 -18.14 -24.91
N ARG A 95 2.59 -16.84 -24.63
CA ARG A 95 2.36 -15.76 -25.62
C ARG A 95 3.25 -15.93 -26.86
N LYS A 96 4.53 -16.23 -26.66
CA LYS A 96 5.48 -16.49 -27.76
C LYS A 96 5.06 -17.68 -28.62
N LEU A 97 4.60 -18.78 -27.99
CA LEU A 97 4.09 -19.96 -28.72
C LEU A 97 2.81 -19.65 -29.50
N LEU A 98 1.96 -18.73 -28.99
CA LEU A 98 0.74 -18.29 -29.66
C LEU A 98 0.97 -17.16 -30.67
N GLY A 99 2.22 -16.74 -30.91
CA GLY A 99 2.54 -15.67 -31.85
C GLY A 99 2.09 -14.28 -31.41
N PHE A 100 1.80 -14.08 -30.13
CA PHE A 100 1.48 -12.74 -29.61
C PHE A 100 2.73 -11.86 -29.58
N ARG A 101 2.60 -10.65 -30.12
CA ARG A 101 3.67 -9.63 -30.08
C ARG A 101 3.96 -9.26 -28.63
N GLU A 102 5.23 -9.15 -28.25
CA GLU A 102 5.64 -8.63 -26.95
C GLU A 102 5.06 -7.22 -26.74
N LYS A 103 4.34 -7.01 -25.63
CA LYS A 103 3.92 -5.65 -25.26
C LYS A 103 5.18 -4.88 -24.88
N SER A 104 5.44 -3.78 -25.59
CA SER A 104 6.50 -2.83 -25.29
C SER A 104 6.44 -2.43 -23.80
N GLN A 105 7.57 -2.39 -23.13
CA GLN A 105 7.64 -1.84 -21.77
C GLN A 105 7.20 -0.38 -21.82
N LEU A 106 6.33 0.02 -20.87
CA LEU A 106 5.91 1.40 -20.73
C LEU A 106 7.13 2.27 -20.43
N GLN A 107 7.45 3.19 -21.32
CA GLN A 107 8.43 4.23 -21.02
C GLN A 107 7.72 5.33 -20.23
N LEU A 108 8.21 5.60 -19.03
CA LEU A 108 7.60 6.54 -18.10
C LEU A 108 8.59 7.66 -17.77
N THR A 109 8.10 8.88 -17.70
CA THR A 109 8.84 10.05 -17.25
C THR A 109 8.17 10.62 -16.00
N ALA A 110 8.93 10.85 -14.95
CA ALA A 110 8.43 11.47 -13.73
C ALA A 110 8.19 12.98 -13.93
N ALA A 111 7.11 13.49 -13.33
CA ALA A 111 6.78 14.89 -13.28
C ALA A 111 6.17 15.24 -11.93
N GLU A 112 6.36 16.50 -11.51
CA GLU A 112 5.78 17.05 -10.29
C GLU A 112 4.51 17.83 -10.62
N VAL A 113 3.55 17.80 -9.70
CA VAL A 113 2.33 18.58 -9.76
C VAL A 113 2.64 20.01 -9.23
N ILE A 114 2.64 20.98 -10.12
CA ILE A 114 2.94 22.38 -9.78
C ILE A 114 1.70 23.26 -9.65
N GLY A 115 0.51 22.71 -9.93
CA GLY A 115 -0.76 23.41 -9.77
C GLY A 115 -1.96 22.48 -9.95
N GLN A 116 -3.08 22.87 -9.36
CA GLN A 116 -4.35 22.17 -9.50
C GLN A 116 -5.39 23.12 -10.08
N ASN A 117 -6.26 22.59 -10.94
CA ASN A 117 -7.37 23.34 -11.58
C ASN A 117 -6.94 24.70 -12.18
N PRO A 118 -5.92 24.73 -13.06
CA PRO A 118 -5.40 25.99 -13.61
C PRO A 118 -6.43 26.73 -14.49
N HIS A 119 -7.52 26.02 -14.88
CA HIS A 119 -8.62 26.58 -15.66
C HIS A 119 -9.96 26.15 -15.06
N ASP A 120 -10.91 27.06 -14.93
CA ASP A 120 -12.26 26.80 -14.39
C ASP A 120 -13.10 25.82 -15.22
N ILE A 121 -12.66 25.47 -16.45
CA ILE A 121 -13.41 24.65 -17.40
C ILE A 121 -13.03 23.17 -17.31
N VAL A 122 -11.83 22.85 -16.82
CA VAL A 122 -11.29 21.48 -16.76
C VAL A 122 -10.71 21.20 -15.40
N ASN A 123 -11.19 20.14 -14.75
CA ASN A 123 -10.53 19.63 -13.55
C ASN A 123 -9.21 18.96 -13.95
N GLY A 124 -8.10 19.60 -13.65
CA GLY A 124 -6.80 19.19 -14.14
C GLY A 124 -5.65 19.51 -13.21
N LEU A 125 -4.50 18.91 -13.52
CA LEU A 125 -3.23 19.14 -12.84
C LEU A 125 -2.25 19.78 -13.83
N LEU A 126 -1.57 20.82 -13.39
CA LEU A 126 -0.43 21.38 -14.10
C LEU A 126 0.84 20.67 -13.66
N LEU A 127 1.59 20.14 -14.62
CA LEU A 127 2.80 19.33 -14.42
C LEU A 127 4.04 20.09 -14.90
N ASN A 128 5.19 19.93 -14.22
CA ASN A 128 6.47 20.55 -14.54
C ASN A 128 7.25 19.87 -15.66
N ALA A 129 6.56 19.17 -16.55
CA ALA A 129 7.17 18.44 -17.66
C ALA A 129 6.31 18.60 -18.92
N GLY A 130 6.97 18.77 -20.07
CA GLY A 130 6.33 19.09 -21.35
C GLY A 130 7.03 18.43 -22.54
N LEU A 131 6.92 19.09 -23.70
CA LEU A 131 7.45 18.60 -24.98
C LEU A 131 8.95 18.30 -24.95
N GLU A 132 9.75 19.07 -24.21
CA GLU A 132 11.20 18.82 -24.07
C GLU A 132 11.52 17.45 -23.43
N ARG A 133 10.61 16.93 -22.59
CA ARG A 133 10.73 15.61 -21.99
C ARG A 133 9.95 14.54 -22.77
N GLY A 134 9.52 14.82 -24.00
CA GLY A 134 8.79 13.88 -24.86
C GLY A 134 7.31 13.71 -24.51
N ILE A 135 6.75 14.59 -23.66
CA ILE A 135 5.36 14.52 -23.25
C ILE A 135 4.47 15.11 -24.33
N ARG A 136 3.54 14.32 -24.80
CA ARG A 136 2.62 14.71 -25.87
C ARG A 136 1.17 14.65 -25.41
N LYS A 137 0.29 15.30 -26.16
CA LYS A 137 -1.15 15.19 -25.97
C LYS A 137 -1.60 13.72 -26.03
N SER A 138 -2.57 13.35 -25.22
CA SER A 138 -3.11 12.00 -24.99
C SER A 138 -2.18 11.05 -24.26
N ALA A 139 -1.01 11.47 -23.79
CA ALA A 139 -0.16 10.64 -22.94
C ALA A 139 -0.90 10.30 -21.64
N ALA A 140 -0.84 9.03 -21.21
CA ALA A 140 -1.43 8.59 -19.95
C ALA A 140 -0.59 9.07 -18.76
N VAL A 141 -1.27 9.49 -17.70
CA VAL A 141 -0.67 9.93 -16.43
C VAL A 141 -1.04 8.95 -15.34
N LEU A 142 -0.05 8.44 -14.63
CA LEU A 142 -0.14 7.31 -13.71
C LEU A 142 0.54 7.64 -12.38
N THR A 143 0.19 6.90 -11.35
CA THR A 143 0.97 6.75 -10.11
C THR A 143 1.17 5.26 -9.80
N ALA A 144 1.88 4.96 -8.72
CA ALA A 144 1.98 3.58 -8.21
C ALA A 144 0.62 3.00 -7.84
N ASP A 145 -0.34 3.83 -7.41
CA ASP A 145 -1.68 3.43 -7.00
C ASP A 145 -2.62 3.17 -8.20
N GLY A 146 -2.41 3.87 -9.33
CA GLY A 146 -3.25 3.70 -10.51
C GLY A 146 -3.27 4.87 -11.49
N LEU A 147 -4.35 4.93 -12.27
CA LEU A 147 -4.58 5.93 -13.31
C LEU A 147 -4.97 7.29 -12.72
N VAL A 148 -4.23 8.33 -13.08
CA VAL A 148 -4.55 9.73 -12.74
C VAL A 148 -5.41 10.39 -13.82
N GLY A 149 -5.01 10.24 -15.09
CA GLY A 149 -5.69 10.88 -16.21
C GLY A 149 -4.88 10.84 -17.51
N LYS A 150 -5.04 11.87 -18.34
CA LYS A 150 -4.32 12.03 -19.61
C LYS A 150 -3.89 13.47 -19.84
N ILE A 151 -2.84 13.66 -20.60
CA ILE A 151 -2.40 14.99 -21.04
C ILE A 151 -3.36 15.51 -22.13
N ILE A 152 -3.91 16.69 -21.93
CA ILE A 152 -4.78 17.38 -22.91
C ILE A 152 -4.06 18.51 -23.64
N ASN A 153 -3.06 19.12 -23.00
CA ASN A 153 -2.18 20.11 -23.61
C ASN A 153 -0.76 19.96 -23.10
N SER A 154 0.23 20.25 -23.94
CA SER A 154 1.64 20.19 -23.58
C SER A 154 2.36 21.37 -24.23
N ASP A 155 3.01 22.18 -23.40
CA ASP A 155 3.95 23.23 -23.76
C ASP A 155 5.39 22.71 -23.62
N ASN A 156 6.40 23.55 -23.87
CA ASN A 156 7.80 23.12 -23.83
C ASN A 156 8.19 22.49 -22.49
N ASN A 157 7.86 23.16 -21.36
CA ASN A 157 8.33 22.78 -20.03
C ASN A 157 7.21 22.38 -19.07
N SER A 158 5.95 22.47 -19.50
CA SER A 158 4.78 22.16 -18.68
C SER A 158 3.72 21.42 -19.49
N SER A 159 2.83 20.73 -18.79
CA SER A 159 1.69 20.07 -19.42
C SER A 159 0.47 20.09 -18.53
N LEU A 160 -0.71 20.06 -19.14
CA LEU A 160 -2.00 20.01 -18.47
C LEU A 160 -2.58 18.60 -18.56
N CYS A 161 -2.75 17.98 -17.39
CA CYS A 161 -3.37 16.69 -17.24
C CYS A 161 -4.85 16.84 -16.87
N GLN A 162 -5.77 16.30 -17.66
CA GLN A 162 -7.18 16.10 -17.32
C GLN A 162 -7.28 14.89 -16.41
N ILE A 163 -7.81 15.06 -15.20
CA ILE A 163 -7.98 13.99 -14.22
C ILE A 163 -9.28 13.21 -14.45
N LEU A 164 -9.43 12.07 -13.75
CA LEU A 164 -10.67 11.29 -13.86
C LEU A 164 -11.89 12.02 -13.29
N PHE A 165 -11.70 12.93 -12.33
CA PHE A 165 -12.73 13.79 -11.75
C PHE A 165 -13.05 15.04 -12.63
N ASP A 166 -12.97 14.90 -13.93
CA ASP A 166 -13.43 15.89 -14.88
C ASP A 166 -14.72 15.41 -15.57
N PRO A 167 -15.77 16.24 -15.67
CA PRO A 167 -17.05 15.85 -16.30
C PRO A 167 -16.92 15.39 -17.75
N ASN A 168 -15.87 15.83 -18.46
CA ASN A 168 -15.58 15.43 -19.84
C ASN A 168 -14.65 14.24 -19.95
N SER A 169 -14.13 13.74 -18.81
CA SER A 169 -13.26 12.57 -18.79
C SER A 169 -14.07 11.29 -19.07
N ARG A 170 -13.63 10.51 -20.05
CA ARG A 170 -14.19 9.19 -20.37
C ARG A 170 -13.05 8.23 -20.56
N VAL A 171 -13.03 7.14 -19.76
CA VAL A 171 -11.99 6.12 -19.81
C VAL A 171 -12.62 4.76 -20.07
N SER A 172 -12.18 4.11 -21.15
CA SER A 172 -12.58 2.74 -21.40
C SER A 172 -11.96 1.81 -20.37
N ALA A 173 -12.80 1.14 -19.61
CA ALA A 173 -12.45 0.30 -18.49
C ALA A 173 -13.01 -1.10 -18.63
N LYS A 174 -12.50 -2.01 -17.80
CA LYS A 174 -13.06 -3.35 -17.64
C LYS A 174 -13.00 -3.77 -16.18
N ILE A 175 -13.93 -4.63 -15.79
CA ILE A 175 -13.89 -5.33 -14.51
C ILE A 175 -12.81 -6.40 -14.61
N GLN A 176 -11.82 -6.39 -13.73
CA GLN A 176 -10.68 -7.29 -13.81
C GLN A 176 -11.06 -8.77 -13.74
N ARG A 177 -12.04 -9.12 -12.91
CA ARG A 177 -12.46 -10.49 -12.62
C ARG A 177 -13.11 -11.19 -13.83
N ASN A 178 -14.12 -10.55 -14.45
CA ASN A 178 -14.93 -11.14 -15.54
C ASN A 178 -14.64 -10.53 -16.90
N ARG A 179 -13.75 -9.51 -16.98
CA ARG A 179 -13.31 -8.79 -18.18
C ARG A 179 -14.43 -8.02 -18.89
N GLU A 180 -15.56 -7.81 -18.21
CA GLU A 180 -16.67 -7.04 -18.77
C GLU A 180 -16.28 -5.59 -18.95
N LEU A 181 -16.67 -5.00 -20.07
CA LEU A 181 -16.31 -3.65 -20.48
C LEU A 181 -17.30 -2.62 -19.94
N GLY A 182 -16.80 -1.43 -19.69
CA GLY A 182 -17.58 -0.27 -19.31
C GLY A 182 -16.79 1.02 -19.56
N ILE A 183 -17.41 2.14 -19.24
CA ILE A 183 -16.79 3.45 -19.35
C ILE A 183 -16.81 4.12 -17.99
N ILE A 184 -15.64 4.51 -17.51
CA ILE A 184 -15.51 5.37 -16.33
C ILE A 184 -15.85 6.79 -16.72
N SER A 185 -16.69 7.41 -15.91
CA SER A 185 -17.06 8.82 -15.98
C SER A 185 -17.19 9.40 -14.57
N TRP A 186 -17.30 10.71 -14.50
CA TRP A 186 -17.58 11.44 -13.28
C TRP A 186 -18.71 12.45 -13.51
N ASP A 187 -19.63 12.54 -12.57
CA ASP A 187 -20.78 13.46 -12.60
C ASP A 187 -20.93 14.28 -11.31
N GLY A 188 -19.90 14.25 -10.47
CA GLY A 188 -19.83 14.96 -9.20
C GLY A 188 -19.52 14.05 -8.01
N GLY A 189 -19.14 14.67 -6.89
CA GLY A 189 -18.81 13.95 -5.66
C GLY A 189 -17.42 13.31 -5.64
N ASN A 190 -17.25 12.33 -4.76
CA ASN A 190 -15.94 11.70 -4.48
C ASN A 190 -15.78 10.30 -5.10
N GLN A 191 -16.72 9.88 -5.94
CA GLN A 191 -16.73 8.58 -6.59
C GLN A 191 -16.84 8.73 -8.10
N LEU A 192 -16.42 7.70 -8.82
CA LEU A 192 -16.56 7.58 -10.26
C LEU A 192 -17.74 6.64 -10.57
N ASN A 193 -18.30 6.79 -11.77
CA ASN A 193 -19.35 5.91 -12.27
C ASN A 193 -18.77 4.96 -13.33
N LEU A 194 -19.09 3.67 -13.24
CA LEU A 194 -18.84 2.72 -14.31
C LEU A 194 -20.13 2.51 -15.10
N LEU A 195 -20.17 3.06 -16.30
CA LEU A 195 -21.34 3.07 -17.19
C LEU A 195 -21.33 1.88 -18.17
N TYR A 196 -22.53 1.59 -18.70
CA TYR A 196 -22.78 0.63 -19.79
C TYR A 196 -22.54 -0.85 -19.44
N VAL A 197 -22.56 -1.21 -18.17
CA VAL A 197 -22.54 -2.62 -17.74
C VAL A 197 -23.98 -3.13 -17.64
N ALA A 198 -24.31 -4.16 -18.42
CA ALA A 198 -25.67 -4.71 -18.48
C ALA A 198 -26.07 -5.34 -17.13
N LYS A 199 -27.35 -5.24 -16.75
CA LYS A 199 -27.90 -5.84 -15.52
C LYS A 199 -27.77 -7.36 -15.42
N THR A 200 -27.57 -8.03 -16.56
CA THR A 200 -27.35 -9.48 -16.63
C THR A 200 -25.96 -9.90 -16.15
N ILE A 201 -25.03 -8.94 -16.11
CA ILE A 201 -23.64 -9.17 -15.68
C ILE A 201 -23.54 -9.05 -14.17
N LYS A 202 -22.95 -10.05 -13.52
CA LYS A 202 -22.73 -10.03 -12.07
C LYS A 202 -21.52 -9.17 -11.72
N VAL A 203 -21.76 -8.06 -11.02
CA VAL A 203 -20.74 -7.17 -10.45
C VAL A 203 -20.88 -7.21 -8.93
N TYR A 204 -19.76 -7.24 -8.22
CA TYR A 204 -19.74 -7.31 -6.77
C TYR A 204 -18.97 -6.11 -6.20
N VAL A 205 -19.40 -5.66 -5.03
CA VAL A 205 -18.60 -4.74 -4.22
C VAL A 205 -17.26 -5.39 -3.94
N GLY A 206 -16.16 -4.64 -4.15
CA GLY A 206 -14.79 -5.14 -4.09
C GLY A 206 -14.19 -5.55 -5.44
N ASP A 207 -14.98 -5.60 -6.53
CA ASP A 207 -14.42 -5.83 -7.87
C ASP A 207 -13.46 -4.70 -8.27
N VAL A 208 -12.28 -5.07 -8.76
CA VAL A 208 -11.27 -4.12 -9.23
C VAL A 208 -11.56 -3.70 -10.66
N ILE A 209 -11.53 -2.39 -10.90
CA ILE A 209 -11.71 -1.79 -12.21
C ILE A 209 -10.35 -1.36 -12.75
N VAL A 210 -10.06 -1.77 -13.98
CA VAL A 210 -8.82 -1.45 -14.68
C VAL A 210 -9.08 -0.90 -16.08
N THR A 211 -8.09 -0.23 -16.66
CA THR A 211 -8.17 0.21 -18.06
C THR A 211 -8.30 -0.97 -19.00
N SER A 212 -9.13 -0.84 -20.03
CA SER A 212 -9.35 -1.92 -21.01
C SER A 212 -8.24 -2.04 -22.07
N GLY A 213 -7.50 -0.95 -22.34
CA GLY A 213 -6.53 -0.84 -23.43
C GLY A 213 -7.15 -0.60 -24.82
N MET A 214 -8.47 -0.46 -24.92
CA MET A 214 -9.17 -0.29 -26.22
C MET A 214 -9.04 1.12 -26.81
N SER A 215 -8.79 2.13 -25.99
CA SER A 215 -8.73 3.53 -26.44
C SER A 215 -7.42 3.92 -27.11
N GLN A 216 -6.40 3.09 -27.11
CA GLN A 216 -5.02 3.39 -27.52
C GLN A 216 -4.35 4.54 -26.73
N ILE A 217 -5.12 5.22 -25.85
CA ILE A 217 -4.63 6.32 -24.98
C ILE A 217 -4.05 5.74 -23.70
N PHE A 218 -4.79 4.79 -23.11
CA PHE A 218 -4.43 4.22 -21.82
C PHE A 218 -3.89 2.81 -21.99
N PRO A 219 -2.72 2.49 -21.40
CA PRO A 219 -2.25 1.12 -21.33
C PRO A 219 -3.29 0.21 -20.68
N GLU A 220 -3.31 -1.04 -21.08
CA GLU A 220 -4.23 -2.03 -20.51
C GLU A 220 -3.82 -2.41 -19.08
N ASN A 221 -4.80 -2.74 -18.23
CA ASN A 221 -4.64 -3.25 -16.87
C ASN A 221 -4.08 -2.24 -15.85
N ILE A 222 -4.16 -0.94 -16.12
CA ILE A 222 -3.87 0.08 -15.10
C ILE A 222 -5.07 0.17 -14.16
N LYS A 223 -4.84 0.08 -12.85
CA LYS A 223 -5.89 0.17 -11.84
C LYS A 223 -6.54 1.57 -11.87
N ILE A 224 -7.88 1.59 -11.86
CA ILE A 224 -8.67 2.82 -11.78
C ILE A 224 -9.27 2.95 -10.38
N GLY A 225 -9.83 1.87 -9.84
CA GLY A 225 -10.48 1.89 -8.54
C GLY A 225 -11.09 0.55 -8.18
N VAL A 226 -11.95 0.59 -7.16
CA VAL A 226 -12.66 -0.59 -6.65
C VAL A 226 -14.15 -0.26 -6.56
N VAL A 227 -15.01 -1.19 -6.93
CA VAL A 227 -16.48 -1.07 -6.82
C VAL A 227 -16.87 -0.97 -5.35
N VAL A 228 -17.61 0.07 -5.00
CA VAL A 228 -18.11 0.31 -3.64
C VAL A 228 -19.62 0.18 -3.52
N ASP A 229 -20.36 0.36 -4.63
CA ASP A 229 -21.79 0.19 -4.66
C ASP A 229 -22.27 -0.28 -6.03
N VAL A 230 -23.34 -1.07 -6.04
CA VAL A 230 -24.00 -1.57 -7.26
C VAL A 230 -25.51 -1.48 -7.07
N SER A 231 -26.19 -0.66 -7.87
CA SER A 231 -27.66 -0.53 -7.86
C SER A 231 -28.28 -1.04 -9.16
N LEU A 232 -29.35 -1.80 -9.02
CA LEU A 232 -30.19 -2.31 -10.12
C LEU A 232 -31.53 -1.59 -10.23
N GLU A 233 -31.77 -0.58 -9.40
CA GLU A 233 -33.10 0.05 -9.23
C GLU A 233 -33.50 0.98 -10.38
N ASN A 234 -32.53 1.45 -11.19
CA ASN A 234 -32.86 2.29 -12.34
C ASN A 234 -33.74 1.52 -13.37
N LYS A 235 -34.54 2.25 -14.12
CA LYS A 235 -35.44 1.65 -15.15
C LYS A 235 -34.73 1.23 -16.45
N GLY A 236 -33.40 1.51 -16.56
CA GLY A 236 -32.59 1.21 -17.74
C GLY A 236 -32.15 -0.25 -17.84
N MET A 237 -31.43 -0.60 -18.93
CA MET A 237 -30.83 -1.91 -19.16
C MET A 237 -29.48 -2.08 -18.45
N PHE A 238 -28.87 -0.98 -18.01
CA PHE A 238 -27.58 -0.94 -17.35
C PHE A 238 -27.74 -0.78 -15.85
N GLN A 239 -26.78 -1.26 -15.09
CA GLN A 239 -26.70 -1.06 -13.64
C GLN A 239 -25.90 0.22 -13.33
N ASP A 240 -26.21 0.82 -12.18
CA ASP A 240 -25.47 1.95 -11.65
C ASP A 240 -24.37 1.41 -10.73
N ILE A 241 -23.11 1.67 -11.08
CA ILE A 241 -21.96 1.14 -10.36
C ILE A 241 -21.08 2.30 -9.93
N LEU A 242 -20.90 2.44 -8.62
CA LEU A 242 -20.00 3.42 -8.02
C LEU A 242 -18.63 2.83 -7.75
N VAL A 243 -17.60 3.57 -8.13
CA VAL A 243 -16.20 3.15 -8.05
C VAL A 243 -15.41 4.14 -7.21
N GLN A 244 -14.80 3.65 -6.13
CA GLN A 244 -13.83 4.43 -5.37
C GLN A 244 -12.51 4.47 -6.13
N PRO A 245 -11.99 5.65 -6.48
CA PRO A 245 -10.69 5.75 -7.15
C PRO A 245 -9.57 5.15 -6.32
N ALA A 246 -8.59 4.55 -6.98
CA ALA A 246 -7.38 4.03 -6.34
C ALA A 246 -6.42 5.15 -5.95
N VAL A 247 -6.43 6.24 -6.71
CA VAL A 247 -5.54 7.40 -6.52
C VAL A 247 -6.19 8.43 -5.61
N ASN A 248 -5.40 8.97 -4.67
CA ASN A 248 -5.82 10.09 -3.82
C ASN A 248 -5.41 11.42 -4.46
N TYR A 249 -6.34 12.06 -5.17
CA TYR A 249 -6.10 13.31 -5.90
C TYR A 249 -5.75 14.52 -5.02
N ASN A 250 -6.11 14.49 -3.73
CA ASN A 250 -5.81 15.59 -2.80
C ASN A 250 -4.35 15.61 -2.30
N ARG A 251 -3.59 14.55 -2.57
CA ARG A 251 -2.20 14.37 -2.11
C ARG A 251 -1.24 14.03 -3.25
N LEU A 252 -1.61 14.37 -4.49
CA LEU A 252 -0.76 14.14 -5.64
C LEU A 252 0.34 15.20 -5.70
N GLU A 253 1.57 14.76 -5.45
CA GLU A 253 2.79 15.58 -5.57
C GLU A 253 3.60 15.16 -6.79
N GLU A 254 3.69 13.86 -7.08
CA GLU A 254 4.44 13.28 -8.18
C GLU A 254 3.58 12.34 -9.01
N VAL A 255 3.82 12.35 -10.32
CA VAL A 255 3.15 11.48 -11.28
C VAL A 255 4.15 10.93 -12.29
N GLN A 256 3.78 9.86 -12.95
CA GLN A 256 4.52 9.27 -14.06
C GLN A 256 3.71 9.43 -15.34
N ILE A 257 4.33 9.94 -16.38
CA ILE A 257 3.70 10.20 -17.67
C ILE A 257 4.26 9.21 -18.68
N GLN A 258 3.36 8.52 -19.39
CA GLN A 258 3.75 7.66 -20.49
C GLN A 258 4.31 8.49 -21.64
N ILE A 259 5.54 8.23 -22.06
CA ILE A 259 6.10 8.75 -23.30
C ILE A 259 5.93 7.69 -24.39
N GLU A 260 5.59 8.10 -25.61
CA GLU A 260 5.66 7.21 -26.77
C GLU A 260 7.12 6.79 -26.95
N GLY A 261 7.36 5.48 -26.88
CA GLY A 261 8.64 4.95 -27.30
C GLY A 261 8.87 5.41 -28.74
N THR A 262 10.01 6.03 -29.03
CA THR A 262 10.49 6.23 -30.38
C THR A 262 10.56 4.84 -31.02
N ASP A 263 9.49 4.46 -31.72
CA ASP A 263 9.51 3.32 -32.62
C ASP A 263 10.52 3.72 -33.72
N HIS A 264 11.76 3.31 -33.54
CA HIS A 264 12.72 3.30 -34.65
C HIS A 264 12.20 2.21 -35.56
N GLY A 265 11.30 2.61 -36.46
CA GLY A 265 10.88 1.81 -37.60
C GLY A 265 12.09 1.33 -38.39
N PRO A 266 11.90 0.24 -39.13
CA PRO A 266 12.95 -0.51 -39.79
C PRO A 266 13.81 0.29 -40.75
#